data_ad3a202a3b7db652ffef6c0e773386bc
#
_entry.id   ad3a202a3b7db652ffef6c0e773386bc
#
_cell.length_a   1.000
_cell.length_b   1.000
_cell.length_c   1.000
_cell.angle_alpha   90.00
_cell.angle_beta   90.00
_cell.angle_gamma   90.00
#
_symmetry.space_group_name_H-M   'P 1'
#
loop_
_entity.id
_entity.type
_entity.pdbx_description
1 polymer ?
#
loop_
_entity_poly.entity_id
_entity_poly.type
_entity_poly.pdbx_seq_one_letter_code
_entity_poly.pdbx_strand_id
1 'polypeptide(L)'
;MKTLKYAARFLIRAKSYTIINLLGLAFSLACCIILMRYIHRELTVDTHCVDRENVYAVIKEEEGHKTLWFDDELGDDSCFIETHAKLVLLEQQYLTYNQELYSADIIVGDHHFFKLFPYRVIQGTDLQNVPNAAVLTKEYAHKLFGDENPIGKILYDSNGKEIAVAGIIEKPNNKCSLTFDIALSQSDKVGTQVNYFRFMPETDMKRMHEIFGETRYSYYDQNPHPYTYHLISLKDLYWNEILGISTLFVKGNRLQLSIVVAICILIGIIGFINFINLYLLSMQKRRKEYALRKVFGISKGSLFFHLWSESLLLILASLLVAGLLVEITQIPIERILSLPYTYSGFEISIFIGIILLLPLFVCIYPFLRSNYTSPISSIRSIGNERQSVKGRMGYLFVQYVFTFLLVIMTCYLNKQLSLLLNTSPGFRTENIMIAQLGKIWSNVTPEQKENPFFGLNRIQVLMERIKQCPFVEHIEPTSILEPQSQQQIYLNDDGKECELYQYWASPEFFKMYRIPFIEGKLPQ
;
A
#
# COMPACT_ATOMS: atom_id res chain seq x y z
N MET A 1 41.52 17.14 12.77
CA MET A 1 42.14 15.90 12.32
C MET A 1 42.73 15.02 13.43
N LYS A 2 43.40 15.56 14.48
CA LYS A 2 43.99 14.75 15.59
C LYS A 2 42.92 14.00 16.40
N THR A 3 41.76 14.62 16.68
CA THR A 3 40.63 14.03 17.44
C THR A 3 39.97 12.84 16.72
N LEU A 4 39.76 12.92 15.40
CA LEU A 4 39.19 11.83 14.59
C LEU A 4 40.11 10.61 14.51
N LYS A 5 41.45 10.83 14.31
CA LYS A 5 42.43 9.73 14.34
C LYS A 5 42.46 9.03 15.70
N TYR A 6 42.28 9.77 16.77
CA TYR A 6 42.25 9.22 18.13
C TYR A 6 40.99 8.38 18.38
N ALA A 7 39.81 8.89 17.97
CA ALA A 7 38.54 8.19 18.03
C ALA A 7 38.60 6.87 17.22
N ALA A 8 39.08 6.90 15.99
CA ALA A 8 39.24 5.71 15.14
C ALA A 8 40.13 4.64 15.75
N ARG A 9 41.32 5.02 16.27
CA ARG A 9 42.25 4.09 16.91
C ARG A 9 41.65 3.44 18.16
N PHE A 10 40.82 4.16 18.90
CA PHE A 10 40.15 3.64 20.07
C PHE A 10 39.10 2.61 19.69
N LEU A 11 38.23 2.90 18.72
CA LEU A 11 37.20 1.97 18.23
C LEU A 11 37.81 0.63 17.81
N ILE A 12 39.00 0.66 17.21
CA ILE A 12 39.73 -0.56 16.82
C ILE A 12 40.26 -1.34 18.03
N ARG A 13 40.59 -0.67 19.17
CA ARG A 13 41.12 -1.34 20.37
C ARG A 13 40.01 -1.96 21.23
N ALA A 14 38.79 -1.39 21.26
CA ALA A 14 37.66 -1.88 22.06
C ALA A 14 36.77 -2.86 21.27
N LYS A 15 37.37 -3.81 20.54
CA LYS A 15 36.73 -4.62 19.47
C LYS A 15 35.33 -5.15 19.79
N SER A 16 35.18 -5.90 20.88
CA SER A 16 33.91 -6.61 21.15
C SER A 16 32.71 -5.66 21.43
N TYR A 17 32.87 -4.67 22.31
CA TYR A 17 31.80 -3.73 22.64
C TYR A 17 31.44 -2.80 21.49
N THR A 18 32.45 -2.38 20.71
CA THR A 18 32.26 -1.53 19.55
C THR A 18 31.50 -2.27 18.45
N ILE A 19 31.85 -3.53 18.19
CA ILE A 19 31.18 -4.34 17.16
C ILE A 19 29.72 -4.61 17.56
N ILE A 20 29.47 -5.03 18.81
CA ILE A 20 28.10 -5.31 19.27
C ILE A 20 27.25 -4.04 19.21
N ASN A 21 27.80 -2.90 19.63
CA ASN A 21 27.09 -1.63 19.59
C ASN A 21 26.78 -1.18 18.16
N LEU A 22 27.76 -1.30 17.27
CA LEU A 22 27.65 -0.97 15.85
C LEU A 22 26.57 -1.85 15.18
N LEU A 23 26.66 -3.16 15.35
CA LEU A 23 25.70 -4.09 14.74
C LEU A 23 24.29 -3.90 15.30
N GLY A 24 24.14 -3.75 16.63
CA GLY A 24 22.84 -3.52 17.23
C GLY A 24 22.15 -2.25 16.72
N LEU A 25 22.89 -1.15 16.60
CA LEU A 25 22.37 0.09 16.02
C LEU A 25 22.09 -0.08 14.52
N ALA A 26 23.00 -0.75 13.78
CA ALA A 26 22.84 -0.96 12.35
C ALA A 26 21.57 -1.76 12.01
N PHE A 27 21.29 -2.84 12.73
CA PHE A 27 20.04 -3.61 12.55
C PHE A 27 18.81 -2.77 12.84
N SER A 28 18.79 -2.04 13.95
CA SER A 28 17.65 -1.16 14.29
C SER A 28 17.43 -0.09 13.23
N LEU A 29 18.50 0.55 12.75
CA LEU A 29 18.42 1.56 11.69
C LEU A 29 17.96 0.96 10.37
N ALA A 30 18.45 -0.22 9.98
CA ALA A 30 18.02 -0.89 8.76
C ALA A 30 16.50 -1.19 8.80
N CYS A 31 16.01 -1.75 9.90
CA CYS A 31 14.57 -1.98 10.09
C CYS A 31 13.77 -0.67 10.03
N CYS A 32 14.23 0.39 10.71
CA CYS A 32 13.56 1.69 10.68
C CYS A 32 13.52 2.28 9.27
N ILE A 33 14.61 2.18 8.50
CA ILE A 33 14.67 2.69 7.11
C ILE A 33 13.65 1.96 6.23
N ILE A 34 13.57 0.64 6.32
CA ILE A 34 12.61 -0.16 5.54
C ILE A 34 11.17 0.21 5.91
N LEU A 35 10.87 0.30 7.21
CA LEU A 35 9.52 0.66 7.67
C LEU A 35 9.16 2.10 7.31
N MET A 36 10.09 3.06 7.43
CA MET A 36 9.87 4.45 7.03
C MET A 36 9.65 4.58 5.52
N ARG A 37 10.34 3.76 4.70
CA ARG A 37 10.12 3.67 3.26
C ARG A 37 8.69 3.23 2.95
N TYR A 38 8.21 2.20 3.64
CA TYR A 38 6.83 1.75 3.54
C TYR A 38 5.83 2.83 3.98
N ILE A 39 6.04 3.44 5.16
CA ILE A 39 5.19 4.52 5.69
C ILE A 39 5.12 5.70 4.72
N HIS A 40 6.26 6.14 4.21
CA HIS A 40 6.34 7.23 3.25
C HIS A 40 5.54 6.92 1.99
N ARG A 41 5.67 5.70 1.46
CA ARG A 41 4.94 5.26 0.28
C ARG A 41 3.42 5.27 0.49
N GLU A 42 2.94 4.81 1.66
CA GLU A 42 1.53 4.84 2.01
C GLU A 42 0.99 6.28 2.20
N LEU A 43 1.82 7.20 2.67
CA LEU A 43 1.42 8.60 2.86
C LEU A 43 1.51 9.45 1.58
N THR A 44 2.29 9.00 0.59
CA THR A 44 2.52 9.72 -0.68
C THR A 44 1.76 9.12 -1.86
N VAL A 45 0.65 8.43 -1.60
CA VAL A 45 -0.24 7.92 -2.64
C VAL A 45 -0.77 9.08 -3.48
N ASP A 46 -0.80 8.89 -4.81
CA ASP A 46 -1.30 9.86 -5.82
C ASP A 46 -0.62 11.25 -5.79
N THR A 47 0.59 11.36 -5.26
CA THR A 47 1.31 12.65 -5.26
C THR A 47 1.79 13.09 -6.65
N HIS A 48 1.68 12.23 -7.67
CA HIS A 48 1.89 12.60 -9.07
C HIS A 48 0.72 13.42 -9.63
N CYS A 49 -0.46 13.34 -9.00
CA CYS A 49 -1.62 14.13 -9.38
C CYS A 49 -1.39 15.61 -9.05
N VAL A 50 -1.61 16.48 -10.02
CA VAL A 50 -1.51 17.93 -9.85
C VAL A 50 -2.66 18.39 -8.96
N ASP A 51 -2.32 19.14 -7.89
CA ASP A 51 -3.31 19.70 -6.94
C ASP A 51 -4.28 18.67 -6.35
N ARG A 52 -3.77 17.48 -5.99
CA ARG A 52 -4.60 16.39 -5.43
C ARG A 52 -5.53 16.81 -4.28
N GLU A 53 -5.25 17.94 -3.62
CA GLU A 53 -6.08 18.49 -2.54
C GLU A 53 -7.35 19.15 -3.08
N ASN A 54 -7.34 19.60 -4.34
CA ASN A 54 -8.46 20.21 -5.04
C ASN A 54 -9.14 19.26 -6.03
N VAL A 55 -8.71 17.99 -6.08
CA VAL A 55 -9.34 16.93 -6.87
C VAL A 55 -10.24 16.10 -5.96
N TYR A 56 -11.49 15.95 -6.35
CA TYR A 56 -12.51 15.24 -5.59
C TYR A 56 -13.13 14.13 -6.44
N ALA A 57 -13.37 12.98 -5.82
CA ALA A 57 -14.23 11.94 -6.37
C ALA A 57 -15.66 12.09 -5.83
N VAL A 58 -16.64 11.73 -6.64
CA VAL A 58 -18.04 11.75 -6.24
C VAL A 58 -18.49 10.37 -5.81
N ILE A 59 -19.14 10.31 -4.67
CA ILE A 59 -19.76 9.11 -4.10
C ILE A 59 -21.26 9.35 -4.03
N LYS A 60 -22.04 8.44 -4.60
CA LYS A 60 -23.49 8.38 -4.43
C LYS A 60 -23.78 7.57 -3.16
N GLU A 61 -24.60 8.12 -2.28
CA GLU A 61 -25.16 7.40 -1.12
C GLU A 61 -26.68 7.27 -1.29
N GLU A 62 -27.15 6.05 -1.39
CA GLU A 62 -28.56 5.69 -1.59
C GLU A 62 -28.90 4.57 -0.61
N GLU A 63 -29.91 4.79 0.24
CA GLU A 63 -30.33 3.83 1.28
C GLU A 63 -29.19 3.30 2.16
N GLY A 64 -28.20 4.15 2.46
CA GLY A 64 -27.01 3.77 3.22
C GLY A 64 -25.91 3.07 2.41
N HIS A 65 -26.16 2.74 1.13
CA HIS A 65 -25.17 2.18 0.22
C HIS A 65 -24.38 3.28 -0.47
N LYS A 66 -23.07 3.13 -0.47
CA LYS A 66 -22.14 4.08 -1.10
C LYS A 66 -21.56 3.47 -2.37
N THR A 67 -21.66 4.18 -3.47
CA THR A 67 -21.12 3.77 -4.78
C THR A 67 -20.34 4.90 -5.41
N LEU A 68 -19.35 4.57 -6.23
CA LEU A 68 -18.65 5.53 -7.08
C LEU A 68 -19.48 5.74 -8.35
N TRP A 69 -20.47 6.59 -8.28
CA TRP A 69 -21.38 6.84 -9.39
C TRP A 69 -21.81 8.31 -9.41
N PHE A 70 -21.87 8.89 -10.60
CA PHE A 70 -22.38 10.23 -10.82
C PHE A 70 -22.96 10.30 -12.24
N ASP A 71 -24.22 10.61 -12.37
CA ASP A 71 -24.97 10.69 -13.63
C ASP A 71 -25.79 11.99 -13.79
N ASP A 72 -25.70 12.89 -12.80
CA ASP A 72 -26.40 14.16 -12.86
C ASP A 72 -25.68 15.22 -13.68
N GLU A 73 -26.43 16.16 -14.23
CA GLU A 73 -25.92 17.37 -14.83
C GLU A 73 -25.80 18.46 -13.77
N LEU A 74 -24.63 19.07 -13.69
CA LEU A 74 -24.32 20.11 -12.69
C LEU A 74 -24.92 21.49 -13.00
N GLY A 75 -25.56 21.67 -14.16
CA GLY A 75 -26.19 22.92 -14.56
C GLY A 75 -25.23 24.12 -14.51
N ASP A 76 -25.70 25.23 -13.91
CA ASP A 76 -24.92 26.48 -13.79
C ASP A 76 -23.70 26.36 -12.86
N ASP A 77 -23.66 25.38 -11.97
CA ASP A 77 -22.54 25.16 -11.04
C ASP A 77 -21.32 24.55 -11.71
N SER A 78 -21.42 24.14 -12.99
CA SER A 78 -20.29 23.71 -13.81
C SER A 78 -19.20 24.77 -13.99
N CYS A 79 -19.51 26.04 -13.80
CA CYS A 79 -18.55 27.16 -13.88
C CYS A 79 -17.44 27.10 -12.82
N PHE A 80 -17.65 26.39 -11.70
CA PHE A 80 -16.65 26.20 -10.65
C PHE A 80 -15.69 25.03 -10.91
N ILE A 81 -15.94 24.25 -11.95
CA ILE A 81 -15.14 23.07 -12.30
C ILE A 81 -14.10 23.45 -13.34
N GLU A 82 -12.84 23.28 -13.00
CA GLU A 82 -11.71 23.47 -13.94
C GLU A 82 -11.57 22.29 -14.89
N THR A 83 -11.66 21.07 -14.34
CA THR A 83 -11.51 19.84 -15.11
C THR A 83 -12.40 18.73 -14.54
N HIS A 84 -13.10 18.04 -15.42
CA HIS A 84 -13.91 16.86 -15.08
C HIS A 84 -13.41 15.67 -15.90
N ALA A 85 -13.06 14.57 -15.23
CA ALA A 85 -12.71 13.31 -15.87
C ALA A 85 -13.70 12.23 -15.46
N LYS A 86 -14.38 11.66 -16.45
CA LYS A 86 -15.26 10.50 -16.28
C LYS A 86 -14.53 9.24 -16.69
N LEU A 87 -14.46 8.28 -15.79
CA LEU A 87 -13.84 6.98 -16.05
C LEU A 87 -14.87 5.85 -15.94
N VAL A 88 -14.69 4.84 -16.79
CA VAL A 88 -15.34 3.55 -16.62
C VAL A 88 -14.27 2.50 -16.38
N LEU A 89 -14.38 1.77 -15.27
CA LEU A 89 -13.45 0.75 -14.86
C LEU A 89 -13.94 -0.61 -15.36
N LEU A 90 -13.09 -1.31 -16.09
CA LEU A 90 -13.37 -2.62 -16.67
C LEU A 90 -12.31 -3.62 -16.18
N GLU A 91 -12.69 -4.44 -15.22
CA GLU A 91 -11.81 -5.42 -14.59
C GLU A 91 -11.64 -6.65 -15.46
N GLN A 92 -10.43 -7.21 -15.46
CA GLN A 92 -10.09 -8.51 -16.07
C GLN A 92 -10.67 -8.72 -17.48
N GLN A 93 -10.58 -7.70 -18.32
CA GLN A 93 -11.04 -7.80 -19.70
C GLN A 93 -10.06 -8.60 -20.55
N TYR A 94 -10.58 -9.25 -21.58
CA TYR A 94 -9.76 -10.01 -22.52
C TYR A 94 -9.59 -9.24 -23.82
N LEU A 95 -8.33 -9.12 -24.24
CA LEU A 95 -7.94 -8.58 -25.55
C LEU A 95 -7.24 -9.67 -26.35
N THR A 96 -7.40 -9.64 -27.66
CA THR A 96 -6.73 -10.58 -28.56
C THR A 96 -5.62 -9.89 -29.33
N TYR A 97 -4.44 -10.48 -29.32
CA TYR A 97 -3.32 -10.11 -30.17
C TYR A 97 -2.69 -11.39 -30.76
N ASN A 98 -2.44 -11.44 -32.05
CA ASN A 98 -1.91 -12.61 -32.76
C ASN A 98 -2.64 -13.92 -32.43
N GLN A 99 -3.97 -13.87 -32.32
CA GLN A 99 -4.86 -15.00 -31.95
C GLN A 99 -4.73 -15.49 -30.50
N GLU A 100 -3.86 -14.89 -29.70
CA GLU A 100 -3.74 -15.18 -28.28
C GLU A 100 -4.59 -14.21 -27.45
N LEU A 101 -5.10 -14.70 -26.32
CA LEU A 101 -5.90 -13.92 -25.37
C LEU A 101 -5.05 -13.44 -24.22
N TYR A 102 -5.15 -12.16 -23.94
CA TYR A 102 -4.46 -11.49 -22.84
C TYR A 102 -5.49 -10.82 -21.92
N SER A 103 -5.41 -11.11 -20.64
CA SER A 103 -6.19 -10.41 -19.64
C SER A 103 -5.55 -9.06 -19.32
N ALA A 104 -6.39 -8.02 -19.21
CA ALA A 104 -6.00 -6.66 -18.88
C ALA A 104 -7.02 -5.99 -17.99
N ASP A 105 -6.53 -5.18 -17.07
CA ASP A 105 -7.32 -4.22 -16.33
C ASP A 105 -7.39 -2.93 -17.12
N ILE A 106 -8.61 -2.51 -17.47
CA ILE A 106 -8.83 -1.44 -18.44
C ILE A 106 -9.57 -0.27 -17.78
N ILE A 107 -9.11 0.93 -18.01
CA ILE A 107 -9.89 2.14 -17.77
C ILE A 107 -10.34 2.73 -19.12
N VAL A 108 -11.57 3.20 -19.18
CA VAL A 108 -12.08 3.96 -20.32
C VAL A 108 -12.24 5.39 -19.87
N GLY A 109 -11.60 6.31 -20.58
CA GLY A 109 -11.61 7.72 -20.20
C GLY A 109 -11.11 8.59 -21.35
N ASP A 110 -11.09 9.89 -21.12
CA ASP A 110 -10.65 10.89 -22.07
C ASP A 110 -9.30 11.53 -21.67
N HIS A 111 -8.89 12.53 -22.44
CA HIS A 111 -7.66 13.27 -22.17
C HIS A 111 -7.72 14.08 -20.85
N HIS A 112 -8.91 14.36 -20.29
CA HIS A 112 -9.04 15.06 -19.02
C HIS A 112 -8.50 14.22 -17.87
N PHE A 113 -8.58 12.88 -17.97
CA PHE A 113 -7.95 11.99 -17.03
C PHE A 113 -6.43 12.23 -16.95
N PHE A 114 -5.75 12.31 -18.11
CA PHE A 114 -4.30 12.55 -18.14
C PHE A 114 -3.90 13.97 -17.73
N LYS A 115 -4.83 14.94 -17.76
CA LYS A 115 -4.60 16.26 -17.15
C LYS A 115 -4.66 16.23 -15.63
N LEU A 116 -5.54 15.41 -15.06
CA LEU A 116 -5.63 15.23 -13.60
C LEU A 116 -4.52 14.33 -13.06
N PHE A 117 -4.23 13.26 -13.77
CA PHE A 117 -3.24 12.24 -13.44
C PHE A 117 -2.14 12.24 -14.52
N PRO A 118 -1.11 13.09 -14.42
CA PRO A 118 -0.07 13.18 -15.44
C PRO A 118 0.84 11.95 -15.37
N TYR A 119 0.65 11.04 -16.30
CA TYR A 119 1.56 9.93 -16.57
C TYR A 119 2.63 10.37 -17.56
N ARG A 120 3.86 9.90 -17.36
CA ARG A 120 4.94 10.14 -18.32
C ARG A 120 4.73 9.30 -19.58
N VAL A 121 4.46 9.94 -20.70
CA VAL A 121 4.42 9.27 -22.00
C VAL A 121 5.84 8.96 -22.44
N ILE A 122 6.15 7.68 -22.68
CA ILE A 122 7.46 7.21 -23.17
C ILE A 122 7.53 7.20 -24.68
N GLN A 123 6.43 6.76 -25.32
CA GLN A 123 6.31 6.67 -26.78
C GLN A 123 4.89 7.00 -27.21
N GLY A 124 4.73 7.57 -28.39
CA GLY A 124 3.43 7.92 -28.96
C GLY A 124 2.77 9.11 -28.29
N THR A 125 1.45 9.07 -28.16
CA THR A 125 0.61 10.13 -27.59
C THR A 125 -0.31 9.56 -26.51
N ASP A 126 -0.90 10.44 -25.71
CA ASP A 126 -2.02 10.08 -24.82
C ASP A 126 -3.34 9.88 -25.63
N LEU A 127 -4.48 9.79 -24.96
CA LEU A 127 -5.79 9.58 -25.59
C LEU A 127 -6.34 10.82 -26.35
N GLN A 128 -5.50 11.77 -26.74
CA GLN A 128 -5.95 13.01 -27.38
C GLN A 128 -6.63 12.73 -28.75
N ASN A 129 -7.96 12.84 -28.75
CA ASN A 129 -8.80 12.86 -29.94
C ASN A 129 -8.63 11.71 -30.96
N VAL A 130 -8.10 10.58 -30.55
CA VAL A 130 -7.99 9.39 -31.39
C VAL A 130 -9.09 8.41 -31.03
N PRO A 131 -10.11 8.21 -31.88
CA PRO A 131 -11.14 7.21 -31.60
C PRO A 131 -10.55 5.79 -31.59
N ASN A 132 -11.03 4.93 -30.73
CA ASN A 132 -10.57 3.56 -30.55
C ASN A 132 -9.04 3.44 -30.29
N ALA A 133 -8.49 4.39 -29.56
CA ALA A 133 -7.08 4.40 -29.17
C ALA A 133 -6.87 3.75 -27.82
N ALA A 134 -5.75 3.04 -27.70
CA ALA A 134 -5.26 2.49 -26.44
C ALA A 134 -3.93 3.13 -26.06
N VAL A 135 -3.80 3.48 -24.79
CA VAL A 135 -2.54 3.82 -24.16
C VAL A 135 -2.21 2.72 -23.15
N LEU A 136 -1.06 2.06 -23.33
CA LEU A 136 -0.65 0.93 -22.52
C LEU A 136 0.39 1.36 -21.47
N THR A 137 0.38 0.67 -20.34
CA THR A 137 1.52 0.77 -19.41
C THR A 137 2.74 0.05 -20.01
N LYS A 138 3.94 0.50 -19.67
CA LYS A 138 5.21 -0.07 -20.14
C LYS A 138 5.30 -1.57 -19.87
N GLU A 139 4.88 -1.98 -18.68
CA GLU A 139 4.90 -3.38 -18.24
C GLU A 139 3.97 -4.24 -19.09
N TYR A 140 2.77 -3.73 -19.35
CA TYR A 140 1.78 -4.45 -20.17
C TYR A 140 2.16 -4.48 -21.64
N ALA A 141 2.72 -3.39 -22.15
CA ALA A 141 3.26 -3.35 -23.52
C ALA A 141 4.40 -4.38 -23.72
N HIS A 142 5.31 -4.50 -22.76
CA HIS A 142 6.36 -5.52 -22.80
C HIS A 142 5.78 -6.96 -22.71
N LYS A 143 4.73 -7.17 -21.91
CA LYS A 143 4.03 -8.46 -21.82
C LYS A 143 3.42 -8.89 -23.16
N LEU A 144 2.86 -7.95 -23.93
CA LEU A 144 2.20 -8.23 -25.21
C LEU A 144 3.17 -8.34 -26.39
N PHE A 145 4.16 -7.45 -26.45
CA PHE A 145 4.97 -7.21 -27.64
C PHE A 145 6.46 -7.53 -27.46
N GLY A 146 6.88 -7.84 -26.20
CA GLY A 146 8.30 -8.00 -25.88
C GLY A 146 9.06 -6.68 -26.13
N ASP A 147 10.13 -6.77 -26.92
CA ASP A 147 10.97 -5.62 -27.29
C ASP A 147 10.55 -4.96 -28.62
N GLU A 148 9.47 -5.42 -29.24
CA GLU A 148 8.99 -4.83 -30.48
C GLU A 148 8.30 -3.47 -30.23
N ASN A 149 8.36 -2.57 -31.24
CA ASN A 149 7.64 -1.29 -31.17
C ASN A 149 6.12 -1.52 -31.17
N PRO A 150 5.39 -1.15 -30.11
CA PRO A 150 3.97 -1.39 -29.98
C PRO A 150 3.09 -0.33 -30.65
N ILE A 151 3.63 0.85 -30.98
CA ILE A 151 2.84 1.95 -31.57
C ILE A 151 2.29 1.56 -32.93
N GLY A 152 0.97 1.79 -33.12
CA GLY A 152 0.24 1.47 -34.35
C GLY A 152 -0.17 0.00 -34.50
N LYS A 153 0.22 -0.89 -33.56
CA LYS A 153 -0.30 -2.27 -33.54
C LYS A 153 -1.77 -2.29 -33.13
N ILE A 154 -2.50 -3.28 -33.64
CA ILE A 154 -3.93 -3.41 -33.44
C ILE A 154 -4.20 -4.55 -32.46
N LEU A 155 -4.97 -4.25 -31.42
CA LEU A 155 -5.56 -5.19 -30.48
C LEU A 155 -7.04 -5.38 -30.85
N TYR A 156 -7.60 -6.51 -30.52
CA TYR A 156 -9.03 -6.77 -30.70
C TYR A 156 -9.70 -6.99 -29.36
N ASP A 157 -10.82 -6.31 -29.12
CA ASP A 157 -11.64 -6.57 -27.95
C ASP A 157 -12.39 -7.91 -28.05
N SER A 158 -13.15 -8.28 -27.02
CA SER A 158 -13.97 -9.50 -27.00
C SER A 158 -15.07 -9.52 -28.07
N ASN A 159 -15.44 -8.36 -28.63
CA ASN A 159 -16.43 -8.22 -29.70
C ASN A 159 -15.79 -8.19 -31.10
N GLY A 160 -14.46 -8.24 -31.20
CA GLY A 160 -13.71 -8.15 -32.44
C GLY A 160 -13.49 -6.71 -32.92
N LYS A 161 -13.77 -5.70 -32.10
CA LYS A 161 -13.53 -4.29 -32.41
C LYS A 161 -12.03 -4.02 -32.37
N GLU A 162 -11.53 -3.30 -33.39
CA GLU A 162 -10.13 -2.92 -33.50
C GLU A 162 -9.81 -1.75 -32.57
N ILE A 163 -8.68 -1.87 -31.88
CA ILE A 163 -8.15 -0.89 -30.94
C ILE A 163 -6.68 -0.66 -31.30
N ALA A 164 -6.36 0.56 -31.75
CA ALA A 164 -4.98 0.91 -32.11
C ALA A 164 -4.18 1.36 -30.90
N VAL A 165 -2.95 0.87 -30.76
CA VAL A 165 -2.03 1.33 -29.72
C VAL A 165 -1.48 2.71 -30.10
N ALA A 166 -1.90 3.76 -29.38
CA ALA A 166 -1.52 5.15 -29.64
C ALA A 166 -0.32 5.60 -28.79
N GLY A 167 -0.15 5.04 -27.59
CA GLY A 167 0.90 5.48 -26.71
C GLY A 167 1.29 4.46 -25.64
N ILE A 168 2.44 4.73 -25.03
CA ILE A 168 2.96 3.98 -23.88
C ILE A 168 3.30 4.95 -22.77
N ILE A 169 2.84 4.63 -21.57
CA ILE A 169 3.05 5.40 -20.36
C ILE A 169 3.90 4.62 -19.34
N GLU A 170 4.64 5.35 -18.56
CA GLU A 170 5.36 4.83 -17.39
C GLU A 170 4.53 5.05 -16.12
N LYS A 171 4.39 4.00 -15.32
CA LYS A 171 3.73 4.13 -14.02
C LYS A 171 4.55 5.07 -13.13
N PRO A 172 3.92 5.96 -12.36
CA PRO A 172 4.63 6.81 -11.43
C PRO A 172 5.39 5.98 -10.40
N ASN A 173 6.53 6.50 -9.92
CA ASN A 173 7.30 5.86 -8.86
C ASN A 173 6.53 5.79 -7.53
N ASN A 174 5.58 6.70 -7.34
CA ASN A 174 4.71 6.73 -6.16
C ASN A 174 3.59 5.71 -6.30
N LYS A 175 3.05 5.27 -5.17
CA LYS A 175 1.88 4.40 -5.15
C LYS A 175 0.67 5.17 -5.71
N CYS A 176 -0.11 4.51 -6.56
CA CYS A 176 -1.36 5.02 -7.09
C CYS A 176 -2.53 4.31 -6.43
N SER A 177 -3.61 5.03 -6.15
CA SER A 177 -4.87 4.44 -5.71
C SER A 177 -5.59 3.73 -6.84
N LEU A 178 -5.44 4.19 -8.08
CA LEU A 178 -5.98 3.56 -9.28
C LEU A 178 -4.86 2.84 -10.04
N THR A 179 -5.07 1.56 -10.35
CA THR A 179 -4.16 0.71 -11.12
C THR A 179 -4.85 0.19 -12.36
N PHE A 180 -4.16 0.19 -13.49
CA PHE A 180 -4.66 -0.32 -14.75
C PHE A 180 -3.50 -0.75 -15.65
N ASP A 181 -3.81 -1.53 -16.67
CA ASP A 181 -2.87 -1.96 -17.69
C ASP A 181 -3.02 -1.16 -18.97
N ILE A 182 -4.27 -0.78 -19.30
CA ILE A 182 -4.65 -0.08 -20.53
C ILE A 182 -5.63 1.04 -20.22
N ALA A 183 -5.42 2.19 -20.84
CA ALA A 183 -6.43 3.24 -20.95
C ALA A 183 -6.98 3.28 -22.38
N LEU A 184 -8.31 3.21 -22.51
CA LEU A 184 -9.03 3.28 -23.79
C LEU A 184 -9.75 4.62 -23.91
N SER A 185 -9.81 5.16 -25.15
CA SER A 185 -10.58 6.37 -25.43
C SER A 185 -12.09 6.13 -25.47
N GLN A 186 -12.53 4.92 -25.77
CA GLN A 186 -13.94 4.55 -25.89
C GLN A 186 -14.16 3.05 -25.70
N SER A 187 -15.28 2.69 -25.08
CA SER A 187 -15.77 1.30 -25.01
C SER A 187 -17.29 1.30 -24.92
N ASP A 188 -17.90 0.25 -25.49
CA ASP A 188 -19.34 0.00 -25.40
C ASP A 188 -19.69 -0.85 -24.16
N LYS A 189 -18.69 -1.19 -23.33
CA LYS A 189 -18.86 -2.01 -22.14
C LYS A 189 -19.29 -1.17 -20.96
N VAL A 190 -20.16 -1.75 -20.14
CA VAL A 190 -20.58 -1.16 -18.87
C VAL A 190 -19.63 -1.61 -17.76
N GLY A 191 -19.26 -0.70 -16.87
CA GLY A 191 -18.38 -0.97 -15.75
C GLY A 191 -18.62 0.03 -14.62
N THR A 192 -17.84 -0.06 -13.56
CA THR A 192 -17.90 0.90 -12.44
C THR A 192 -17.51 2.28 -12.93
N GLN A 193 -18.40 3.27 -12.78
CA GLN A 193 -18.12 4.65 -13.18
C GLN A 193 -17.48 5.40 -12.02
N VAL A 194 -16.48 6.22 -12.33
CA VAL A 194 -15.81 7.12 -11.38
C VAL A 194 -15.70 8.49 -12.00
N ASN A 195 -16.11 9.50 -11.28
CA ASN A 195 -16.04 10.89 -11.71
C ASN A 195 -15.11 11.66 -10.79
N TYR A 196 -14.09 12.30 -11.40
CA TYR A 196 -13.15 13.16 -10.71
C TYR A 196 -13.35 14.59 -11.15
N PHE A 197 -13.49 15.49 -10.19
CA PHE A 197 -13.63 16.93 -10.40
C PHE A 197 -12.43 17.64 -9.80
N ARG A 198 -11.80 18.53 -10.58
CA ARG A 198 -10.91 19.54 -10.06
C ARG A 198 -11.63 20.87 -10.06
N PHE A 199 -11.81 21.43 -8.88
CA PHE A 199 -12.43 22.73 -8.70
C PHE A 199 -11.41 23.85 -8.86
N MET A 200 -11.90 25.03 -9.25
CA MET A 200 -11.06 26.23 -9.31
C MET A 200 -10.56 26.60 -7.90
N PRO A 201 -9.35 27.17 -7.77
CA PRO A 201 -8.75 27.47 -6.47
C PRO A 201 -9.58 28.39 -5.55
N GLU A 202 -10.42 29.25 -6.14
CA GLU A 202 -11.28 30.21 -5.44
C GLU A 202 -12.67 29.67 -5.10
N THR A 203 -12.93 28.38 -5.37
CA THR A 203 -14.25 27.77 -5.15
C THR A 203 -14.54 27.61 -3.66
N ASP A 204 -15.72 28.05 -3.23
CA ASP A 204 -16.20 27.77 -1.88
C ASP A 204 -16.61 26.29 -1.75
N MET A 205 -15.73 25.48 -1.22
CA MET A 205 -15.95 24.05 -1.07
C MET A 205 -17.11 23.70 -0.12
N LYS A 206 -17.46 24.59 0.84
CA LYS A 206 -18.62 24.37 1.70
C LYS A 206 -19.91 24.40 0.87
N ARG A 207 -20.02 25.41 0.01
CA ARG A 207 -21.14 25.52 -0.91
C ARG A 207 -21.21 24.31 -1.87
N MET A 208 -20.07 23.84 -2.38
CA MET A 208 -20.02 22.65 -3.24
C MET A 208 -20.50 21.40 -2.48
N HIS A 209 -20.07 21.20 -1.25
CA HIS A 209 -20.56 20.10 -0.42
C HIS A 209 -22.07 20.19 -0.16
N GLU A 210 -22.62 21.39 0.01
CA GLU A 210 -24.06 21.59 0.15
C GLU A 210 -24.82 21.23 -1.14
N ILE A 211 -24.36 21.73 -2.29
CA ILE A 211 -24.98 21.45 -3.60
C ILE A 211 -24.97 19.95 -3.91
N PHE A 212 -23.83 19.27 -3.74
CA PHE A 212 -23.73 17.83 -3.96
C PHE A 212 -24.56 17.05 -2.92
N GLY A 213 -24.61 17.52 -1.68
CA GLY A 213 -25.38 16.91 -0.58
C GLY A 213 -26.88 17.11 -0.63
N GLU A 214 -27.41 17.84 -1.60
CA GLU A 214 -28.86 17.96 -1.80
C GLU A 214 -29.47 16.59 -2.08
N THR A 215 -30.62 16.33 -1.42
CA THR A 215 -31.34 15.07 -1.61
C THR A 215 -32.01 15.06 -2.98
N ARG A 216 -31.66 14.07 -3.78
CA ARG A 216 -32.23 13.78 -5.10
C ARG A 216 -33.05 12.50 -5.05
N TYR A 217 -33.85 12.25 -6.06
CA TYR A 217 -34.70 11.07 -6.10
C TYR A 217 -34.47 10.31 -7.42
N SER A 218 -34.14 9.05 -7.31
CA SER A 218 -34.21 8.10 -8.43
C SER A 218 -35.56 7.38 -8.39
N TYR A 219 -36.07 7.01 -9.55
CA TYR A 219 -37.35 6.34 -9.69
C TYR A 219 -37.13 5.00 -10.38
N TYR A 220 -36.97 3.95 -9.60
CA TYR A 220 -37.16 2.59 -10.07
C TYR A 220 -38.30 1.97 -9.28
N ASP A 221 -39.02 1.05 -9.87
CA ASP A 221 -40.18 0.38 -9.30
C ASP A 221 -41.37 1.32 -8.96
N GLN A 222 -41.46 2.47 -9.65
CA GLN A 222 -42.47 3.52 -9.44
C GLN A 222 -42.42 4.18 -8.03
N ASN A 223 -41.40 3.90 -7.24
CA ASN A 223 -41.16 4.52 -5.93
C ASN A 223 -40.00 5.51 -6.00
N PRO A 224 -40.08 6.63 -5.26
CA PRO A 224 -38.97 7.56 -5.14
C PRO A 224 -37.95 7.02 -4.12
N HIS A 225 -36.69 6.82 -4.55
CA HIS A 225 -35.58 6.44 -3.71
C HIS A 225 -34.65 7.66 -3.49
N PRO A 226 -34.55 8.16 -2.26
CA PRO A 226 -33.67 9.31 -1.98
C PRO A 226 -32.21 8.94 -2.06
N TYR A 227 -31.41 9.80 -2.69
CA TYR A 227 -29.96 9.67 -2.70
C TYR A 227 -29.28 11.02 -2.56
N THR A 228 -28.02 11.01 -2.14
CA THR A 228 -27.17 12.19 -2.01
C THR A 228 -25.81 11.91 -2.62
N TYR A 229 -25.13 12.97 -3.07
CA TYR A 229 -23.73 12.88 -3.48
C TYR A 229 -22.82 13.44 -2.41
N HIS A 230 -21.65 12.82 -2.25
CA HIS A 230 -20.60 13.28 -1.36
C HIS A 230 -19.30 13.48 -2.13
N LEU A 231 -18.69 14.64 -1.94
CA LEU A 231 -17.35 14.93 -2.48
C LEU A 231 -16.30 14.43 -1.50
N ILE A 232 -15.40 13.57 -1.97
CA ILE A 232 -14.27 13.08 -1.19
C ILE A 232 -12.98 13.50 -1.90
N SER A 233 -12.07 14.17 -1.18
CA SER A 233 -10.78 14.56 -1.74
C SER A 233 -9.97 13.32 -2.17
N LEU A 234 -9.20 13.42 -3.24
CA LEU A 234 -8.34 12.32 -3.72
C LEU A 234 -7.39 11.83 -2.62
N LYS A 235 -6.96 12.72 -1.73
CA LYS A 235 -6.11 12.41 -0.57
C LYS A 235 -6.80 11.48 0.43
N ASP A 236 -8.11 11.68 0.65
CA ASP A 236 -8.89 10.88 1.61
C ASP A 236 -9.52 9.65 0.96
N LEU A 237 -9.69 9.67 -0.36
CA LEU A 237 -10.28 8.57 -1.14
C LEU A 237 -9.53 7.26 -0.91
N TYR A 238 -8.19 7.29 -0.94
CA TYR A 238 -7.33 6.12 -0.71
C TYR A 238 -7.63 5.39 0.62
N TRP A 239 -8.07 6.14 1.65
CA TRP A 239 -8.38 5.61 2.97
C TRP A 239 -9.86 5.24 3.15
N ASN A 240 -10.67 5.39 2.09
CA ASN A 240 -12.09 5.12 2.14
C ASN A 240 -12.40 3.66 1.80
N GLU A 241 -13.35 3.07 2.52
CA GLU A 241 -13.73 1.67 2.33
C GLU A 241 -14.40 1.41 0.99
N ILE A 242 -15.00 2.44 0.41
CA ILE A 242 -15.69 2.39 -0.89
C ILE A 242 -14.79 1.95 -2.05
N LEU A 243 -13.49 2.20 -1.98
CA LEU A 243 -12.54 1.73 -3.00
C LEU A 243 -12.45 0.20 -3.08
N GLY A 244 -12.98 -0.53 -2.11
CA GLY A 244 -13.04 -1.99 -2.14
C GLY A 244 -14.04 -2.57 -3.14
N ILE A 245 -14.82 -1.73 -3.85
CA ILE A 245 -15.82 -2.17 -4.83
C ILE A 245 -15.16 -2.63 -6.13
N SER A 246 -14.00 -2.08 -6.50
CA SER A 246 -13.28 -2.44 -7.72
C SER A 246 -11.86 -2.91 -7.41
N THR A 247 -11.41 -3.97 -8.09
CA THR A 247 -10.04 -4.51 -7.97
C THR A 247 -8.99 -3.56 -8.55
N LEU A 248 -9.39 -2.61 -9.42
CA LEU A 248 -8.52 -1.58 -9.96
C LEU A 248 -8.12 -0.55 -8.91
N PHE A 249 -8.88 -0.45 -7.82
CA PHE A 249 -8.53 0.42 -6.72
C PHE A 249 -7.73 -0.29 -5.64
N VAL A 250 -6.63 0.32 -5.27
CA VAL A 250 -5.85 -0.06 -4.09
C VAL A 250 -6.27 0.83 -2.94
N LYS A 251 -6.80 0.25 -1.87
CA LYS A 251 -7.17 0.99 -0.66
C LYS A 251 -6.13 0.87 0.44
N GLY A 252 -5.98 1.93 1.21
CA GLY A 252 -5.15 1.96 2.42
C GLY A 252 -5.91 1.53 3.66
N ASN A 253 -5.17 1.03 4.63
CA ASN A 253 -5.70 0.73 5.96
C ASN A 253 -5.01 1.61 7.00
N ARG A 254 -5.72 2.62 7.52
CA ARG A 254 -5.21 3.56 8.54
C ARG A 254 -4.76 2.85 9.81
N LEU A 255 -5.47 1.81 10.24
CA LEU A 255 -5.10 1.04 11.43
C LEU A 255 -3.78 0.30 11.20
N GLN A 256 -3.65 -0.39 10.08
CA GLN A 256 -2.42 -1.08 9.70
C GLN A 256 -1.23 -0.12 9.63
N LEU A 257 -1.40 1.04 8.99
CA LEU A 257 -0.35 2.05 8.93
C LEU A 257 0.04 2.54 10.33
N SER A 258 -0.93 2.82 11.20
CA SER A 258 -0.68 3.26 12.59
C SER A 258 0.10 2.21 13.39
N ILE A 259 -0.20 0.94 13.21
CA ILE A 259 0.55 -0.18 13.82
C ILE A 259 2.00 -0.20 13.31
N VAL A 260 2.21 -0.05 12.01
CA VAL A 260 3.56 -0.03 11.42
C VAL A 260 4.37 1.17 11.93
N VAL A 261 3.75 2.35 12.04
CA VAL A 261 4.37 3.55 12.64
C VAL A 261 4.76 3.30 14.09
N ALA A 262 3.87 2.71 14.89
CA ALA A 262 4.15 2.39 16.29
C ALA A 262 5.32 1.39 16.42
N ILE A 263 5.36 0.35 15.58
CA ILE A 263 6.47 -0.61 15.53
C ILE A 263 7.78 0.07 15.13
N CYS A 264 7.77 0.94 14.14
CA CYS A 264 8.95 1.69 13.70
C CYS A 264 9.53 2.56 14.83
N ILE A 265 8.67 3.30 15.53
CA ILE A 265 9.06 4.13 16.68
C ILE A 265 9.63 3.24 17.79
N LEU A 266 9.00 2.10 18.08
CA LEU A 266 9.43 1.18 19.13
C LEU A 266 10.81 0.58 18.84
N ILE A 267 11.05 0.12 17.61
CA ILE A 267 12.37 -0.39 17.16
C ILE A 267 13.43 0.71 17.28
N GLY A 268 13.11 1.93 16.85
CA GLY A 268 14.00 3.08 16.96
C GLY A 268 14.38 3.38 18.42
N ILE A 269 13.41 3.39 19.33
CA ILE A 269 13.63 3.61 20.76
C ILE A 269 14.51 2.49 21.37
N ILE A 270 14.21 1.21 21.07
CA ILE A 270 15.01 0.07 21.56
C ILE A 270 16.45 0.18 21.05
N GLY A 271 16.65 0.42 19.76
CA GLY A 271 17.98 0.56 19.17
C GLY A 271 18.75 1.72 19.79
N PHE A 272 18.10 2.86 19.99
CA PHE A 272 18.68 4.03 20.63
C PHE A 272 19.07 3.79 22.09
N ILE A 273 18.18 3.22 22.88
CA ILE A 273 18.46 2.86 24.30
C ILE A 273 19.61 1.86 24.38
N ASN A 274 19.61 0.84 23.54
CA ASN A 274 20.70 -0.15 23.48
C ASN A 274 22.05 0.52 23.14
N PHE A 275 22.05 1.38 22.14
CA PHE A 275 23.24 2.13 21.73
C PHE A 275 23.80 3.00 22.87
N ILE A 276 22.93 3.80 23.52
CA ILE A 276 23.33 4.63 24.67
C ILE A 276 23.89 3.77 25.79
N ASN A 277 23.22 2.67 26.14
CA ASN A 277 23.63 1.81 27.25
C ASN A 277 25.05 1.24 27.02
N LEU A 278 25.31 0.71 25.82
CA LEU A 278 26.64 0.18 25.46
C LEU A 278 27.69 1.29 25.33
N TYR A 279 27.33 2.46 24.83
CA TYR A 279 28.21 3.62 24.76
C TYR A 279 28.61 4.11 26.17
N LEU A 280 27.66 4.19 27.09
CA LEU A 280 27.93 4.55 28.49
C LEU A 280 28.83 3.52 29.20
N LEU A 281 28.66 2.23 28.93
CA LEU A 281 29.57 1.19 29.46
C LEU A 281 31.00 1.37 28.94
N SER A 282 31.16 1.67 27.67
CA SER A 282 32.48 1.98 27.09
C SER A 282 33.13 3.19 27.75
N MET A 283 32.34 4.22 28.02
CA MET A 283 32.81 5.43 28.70
C MET A 283 33.22 5.20 30.17
N GLN A 284 32.49 4.34 30.90
CA GLN A 284 32.83 4.03 32.29
C GLN A 284 34.24 3.42 32.38
N LYS A 285 34.64 2.55 31.44
CA LYS A 285 36.00 1.98 31.38
C LYS A 285 37.07 3.03 31.17
N ARG A 286 36.74 4.18 30.56
CA ARG A 286 37.62 5.29 30.25
C ARG A 286 37.57 6.46 31.23
N ARG A 287 36.84 6.29 32.33
CA ARG A 287 36.59 7.35 33.31
C ARG A 287 37.91 7.96 33.85
N LYS A 288 38.92 7.13 34.06
CA LYS A 288 40.27 7.60 34.49
C LYS A 288 40.97 8.47 33.44
N GLU A 289 40.85 8.11 32.16
CA GLU A 289 41.45 8.88 31.06
C GLU A 289 40.80 10.29 30.97
N TYR A 290 39.47 10.36 31.07
CA TYR A 290 38.76 11.66 31.07
C TYR A 290 39.05 12.49 32.31
N ALA A 291 39.21 11.87 33.47
CA ALA A 291 39.60 12.56 34.70
C ALA A 291 41.03 13.14 34.59
N LEU A 292 42.00 12.37 34.11
CA LEU A 292 43.36 12.84 33.86
C LEU A 292 43.36 14.02 32.87
N ARG A 293 42.66 13.93 31.76
CA ARG A 293 42.56 15.02 30.79
C ARG A 293 42.00 16.30 31.41
N LYS A 294 41.02 16.18 32.34
CA LYS A 294 40.52 17.32 33.10
C LYS A 294 41.56 17.94 34.03
N VAL A 295 42.36 17.12 34.72
CA VAL A 295 43.47 17.58 35.57
C VAL A 295 44.51 18.34 34.73
N PHE A 296 44.77 17.87 33.51
CA PHE A 296 45.66 18.56 32.55
C PHE A 296 45.00 19.74 31.81
N GLY A 297 43.82 20.20 32.23
CA GLY A 297 43.20 21.45 31.77
C GLY A 297 42.43 21.37 30.44
N ILE A 298 41.91 20.22 30.06
CA ILE A 298 41.05 20.16 28.85
C ILE A 298 39.82 21.07 29.02
N SER A 299 39.54 21.91 28.03
CA SER A 299 38.34 22.76 28.03
C SER A 299 37.07 21.92 27.90
N LYS A 300 35.94 22.42 28.46
CA LYS A 300 34.61 21.77 28.35
C LYS A 300 34.18 21.53 26.91
N GLY A 301 34.40 22.53 26.05
CA GLY A 301 34.10 22.43 24.62
C GLY A 301 34.90 21.36 23.88
N SER A 302 36.23 21.28 24.20
CA SER A 302 37.10 20.25 23.61
C SER A 302 36.69 18.84 24.05
N LEU A 303 36.25 18.66 25.30
CA LEU A 303 35.74 17.39 25.79
C LEU A 303 34.41 17.01 25.07
N PHE A 304 33.50 17.97 24.94
CA PHE A 304 32.24 17.75 24.20
C PHE A 304 32.53 17.33 22.75
N PHE A 305 33.38 18.08 22.06
CA PHE A 305 33.71 17.80 20.66
C PHE A 305 34.37 16.44 20.47
N HIS A 306 35.14 16.00 21.48
CA HIS A 306 35.75 14.67 21.45
C HIS A 306 34.71 13.56 21.58
N LEU A 307 33.75 13.68 22.51
CA LEU A 307 32.63 12.75 22.68
C LEU A 307 31.72 12.71 21.46
N TRP A 308 31.40 13.90 20.93
CA TRP A 308 30.59 14.03 19.73
C TRP A 308 31.24 13.38 18.51
N SER A 309 32.52 13.63 18.28
CA SER A 309 33.25 13.02 17.15
C SER A 309 33.36 11.49 17.25
N GLU A 310 33.46 10.96 18.47
CA GLU A 310 33.51 9.50 18.71
C GLU A 310 32.13 8.86 18.42
N SER A 311 31.05 9.43 18.94
CA SER A 311 29.70 8.94 18.67
C SER A 311 29.32 9.10 17.21
N LEU A 312 29.71 10.19 16.55
CA LEU A 312 29.50 10.42 15.13
C LEU A 312 30.13 9.31 14.27
N LEU A 313 31.39 8.94 14.55
CA LEU A 313 32.06 7.86 13.82
C LEU A 313 31.36 6.51 13.98
N LEU A 314 30.88 6.19 15.18
CA LEU A 314 30.12 4.97 15.43
C LEU A 314 28.79 4.97 14.66
N ILE A 315 28.08 6.07 14.68
CA ILE A 315 26.80 6.23 13.99
C ILE A 315 26.99 6.15 12.47
N LEU A 316 28.03 6.81 11.92
CA LEU A 316 28.34 6.71 10.49
C LEU A 316 28.68 5.27 10.09
N ALA A 317 29.50 4.57 10.88
CA ALA A 317 29.80 3.17 10.62
C ALA A 317 28.55 2.29 10.70
N SER A 318 27.66 2.54 11.68
CA SER A 318 26.39 1.82 11.81
C SER A 318 25.44 2.11 10.63
N LEU A 319 25.39 3.34 10.14
CA LEU A 319 24.60 3.72 8.95
C LEU A 319 25.11 3.05 7.68
N LEU A 320 26.44 2.95 7.50
CA LEU A 320 27.01 2.21 6.37
C LEU A 320 26.61 0.73 6.41
N VAL A 321 26.70 0.10 7.57
CA VAL A 321 26.29 -1.31 7.73
C VAL A 321 24.77 -1.44 7.55
N ALA A 322 23.96 -0.51 8.08
CA ALA A 322 22.53 -0.49 7.89
C ALA A 322 22.15 -0.36 6.40
N GLY A 323 22.84 0.54 5.66
CA GLY A 323 22.68 0.67 4.21
C GLY A 323 23.00 -0.62 3.46
N LEU A 324 24.09 -1.30 3.81
CA LEU A 324 24.42 -2.61 3.24
C LEU A 324 23.36 -3.67 3.56
N LEU A 325 22.82 -3.69 4.77
CA LEU A 325 21.75 -4.61 5.14
C LEU A 325 20.46 -4.33 4.33
N VAL A 326 20.10 -3.07 4.16
CA VAL A 326 18.95 -2.66 3.33
C VAL A 326 19.17 -3.12 1.89
N GLU A 327 20.36 -2.91 1.32
CA GLU A 327 20.68 -3.31 -0.05
C GLU A 327 20.61 -4.83 -0.25
N ILE A 328 21.18 -5.62 0.68
CA ILE A 328 21.12 -7.09 0.62
C ILE A 328 19.68 -7.62 0.72
N THR A 329 18.85 -6.98 1.52
CA THR A 329 17.44 -7.40 1.74
C THR A 329 16.47 -6.80 0.75
N GLN A 330 16.92 -5.97 -0.19
CA GLN A 330 16.07 -5.20 -1.10
C GLN A 330 15.21 -6.09 -2.00
N ILE A 331 15.78 -7.09 -2.67
CA ILE A 331 15.05 -7.98 -3.58
C ILE A 331 13.88 -8.71 -2.89
N PRO A 332 14.06 -9.39 -1.74
CA PRO A 332 12.95 -10.02 -1.04
C PRO A 332 11.92 -9.01 -0.52
N ILE A 333 12.36 -7.82 -0.08
CA ILE A 333 11.46 -6.78 0.43
C ILE A 333 10.62 -6.18 -0.70
N GLU A 334 11.21 -5.94 -1.87
CA GLU A 334 10.50 -5.49 -3.05
C GLU A 334 9.38 -6.46 -3.45
N ARG A 335 9.66 -7.76 -3.44
CA ARG A 335 8.65 -8.79 -3.75
C ARG A 335 7.51 -8.84 -2.75
N ILE A 336 7.79 -8.64 -1.46
CA ILE A 336 6.79 -8.75 -0.38
C ILE A 336 6.02 -7.45 -0.20
N LEU A 337 6.71 -6.31 -0.20
CA LEU A 337 6.12 -5.00 0.10
C LEU A 337 5.91 -4.14 -1.13
N SER A 338 6.32 -4.60 -2.33
CA SER A 338 6.29 -3.85 -3.60
C SER A 338 6.94 -2.46 -3.47
N LEU A 339 8.01 -2.33 -2.69
CA LEU A 339 8.71 -1.07 -2.46
C LEU A 339 9.61 -0.71 -3.65
N PRO A 340 9.63 0.55 -4.10
CA PRO A 340 10.47 0.96 -5.22
C PRO A 340 11.96 0.88 -4.89
N TYR A 341 12.77 0.63 -5.90
CA TYR A 341 14.22 0.47 -5.81
C TYR A 341 14.99 1.79 -5.62
N THR A 342 14.33 2.93 -5.79
CA THR A 342 14.97 4.24 -5.83
C THR A 342 15.03 4.90 -4.46
N TYR A 343 16.18 5.52 -4.15
CA TYR A 343 16.31 6.37 -2.97
C TYR A 343 15.51 7.67 -3.16
N SER A 344 14.64 7.96 -2.21
CA SER A 344 13.86 9.20 -2.22
C SER A 344 14.59 10.34 -1.50
N GLY A 345 14.26 11.60 -1.85
CA GLY A 345 14.77 12.76 -1.11
C GLY A 345 14.38 12.73 0.37
N PHE A 346 13.27 12.09 0.71
CA PHE A 346 12.84 11.85 2.09
C PHE A 346 13.83 10.98 2.86
N GLU A 347 14.31 9.87 2.28
CA GLU A 347 15.32 9.01 2.90
C GLU A 347 16.63 9.76 3.14
N ILE A 348 17.08 10.53 2.16
CA ILE A 348 18.29 11.36 2.29
C ILE A 348 18.14 12.34 3.46
N SER A 349 16.99 12.97 3.63
CA SER A 349 16.72 13.89 4.73
C SER A 349 16.75 13.19 6.10
N ILE A 350 16.23 11.95 6.18
CA ILE A 350 16.30 11.13 7.38
C ILE A 350 17.75 10.79 7.73
N PHE A 351 18.57 10.35 6.75
CA PHE A 351 19.98 10.07 6.97
C PHE A 351 20.72 11.30 7.51
N ILE A 352 20.50 12.46 6.92
CA ILE A 352 21.09 13.73 7.40
C ILE A 352 20.63 14.03 8.83
N GLY A 353 19.33 13.88 9.12
CA GLY A 353 18.78 14.06 10.46
C GLY A 353 19.43 13.14 11.50
N ILE A 354 19.58 11.85 11.19
CA ILE A 354 20.25 10.87 12.06
C ILE A 354 21.72 11.27 12.30
N ILE A 355 22.46 11.64 11.26
CA ILE A 355 23.86 12.03 11.37
C ILE A 355 24.05 13.28 12.25
N LEU A 356 23.13 14.24 12.16
CA LEU A 356 23.24 15.49 12.92
C LEU A 356 22.71 15.37 14.36
N LEU A 357 21.53 14.77 14.54
CA LEU A 357 20.82 14.79 15.81
C LEU A 357 21.24 13.66 16.75
N LEU A 358 21.41 12.43 16.23
CA LEU A 358 21.69 11.28 17.06
C LEU A 358 22.98 11.42 17.88
N PRO A 359 24.15 11.88 17.32
CA PRO A 359 25.36 12.11 18.10
C PRO A 359 25.18 13.14 19.20
N LEU A 360 24.38 14.19 18.94
CA LEU A 360 24.11 15.22 19.96
C LEU A 360 23.39 14.62 21.16
N PHE A 361 22.29 13.89 20.93
CA PHE A 361 21.52 13.24 22.00
C PHE A 361 22.36 12.25 22.81
N VAL A 362 23.18 11.45 22.10
CA VAL A 362 24.07 10.46 22.74
C VAL A 362 25.11 11.13 23.63
N CYS A 363 25.67 12.27 23.22
CA CYS A 363 26.75 12.97 23.94
C CYS A 363 26.27 13.78 25.13
N ILE A 364 25.02 14.28 25.13
CA ILE A 364 24.51 15.18 26.19
C ILE A 364 24.65 14.55 27.59
N TYR A 365 24.15 13.36 27.79
CA TYR A 365 24.18 12.72 29.10
C TYR A 365 25.62 12.43 29.61
N PRO A 366 26.52 11.79 28.84
CA PRO A 366 27.90 11.62 29.26
C PRO A 366 28.63 12.94 29.53
N PHE A 367 28.39 13.94 28.71
CA PHE A 367 29.01 15.26 28.87
C PHE A 367 28.56 15.92 30.17
N LEU A 368 27.25 15.99 30.43
CA LEU A 368 26.70 16.55 31.68
C LEU A 368 27.28 15.81 32.88
N ARG A 369 27.21 14.48 32.88
CA ARG A 369 27.74 13.65 33.96
C ARG A 369 29.24 13.86 34.17
N SER A 370 30.02 13.90 33.11
CA SER A 370 31.46 14.16 33.18
C SER A 370 31.75 15.56 33.72
N ASN A 371 30.91 16.54 33.41
CA ASN A 371 31.11 17.93 33.81
C ASN A 371 30.86 18.15 35.30
N TYR A 372 29.86 17.50 35.87
CA TYR A 372 29.47 17.65 37.27
C TYR A 372 30.25 16.77 38.25
N THR A 373 31.02 15.77 37.76
CA THR A 373 31.86 14.94 38.64
C THR A 373 33.23 15.55 38.85
N SER A 374 33.69 15.63 40.11
CA SER A 374 35.04 16.12 40.39
C SER A 374 36.10 15.12 39.91
N PRO A 375 37.28 15.59 39.39
CA PRO A 375 38.34 14.70 38.94
C PRO A 375 38.84 13.76 40.04
N ILE A 376 38.94 14.27 41.28
CA ILE A 376 39.44 13.54 42.43
C ILE A 376 38.49 12.39 42.81
N SER A 377 37.18 12.64 42.83
CA SER A 377 36.19 11.60 43.07
C SER A 377 36.18 10.50 41.98
N SER A 378 36.47 10.88 40.75
CA SER A 378 36.52 9.96 39.60
C SER A 378 37.75 9.05 39.65
N ILE A 379 38.88 9.52 40.22
CA ILE A 379 40.08 8.73 40.41
C ILE A 379 39.99 7.83 41.66
N ARG A 380 39.31 8.35 42.74
CA ARG A 380 39.22 7.68 44.04
C ARG A 380 38.07 6.64 44.16
N SER A 381 37.09 6.69 43.26
CA SER A 381 35.87 5.86 43.34
C SER A 381 36.07 4.40 42.88
N ILE A 382 37.21 3.78 43.20
CA ILE A 382 37.50 2.38 42.87
C ILE A 382 36.62 1.38 43.65
N GLY A 383 35.79 1.85 44.60
CA GLY A 383 34.96 0.98 45.43
C GLY A 383 33.46 1.20 45.41
N ASN A 384 32.94 2.26 44.81
CA ASN A 384 31.51 2.61 44.85
C ASN A 384 30.79 2.48 43.50
N GLU A 385 30.82 1.27 42.94
CA GLU A 385 30.08 0.96 41.68
C GLU A 385 28.53 0.94 41.90
N ARG A 386 28.05 0.88 43.16
CA ARG A 386 26.62 0.66 43.47
C ARG A 386 25.66 1.76 43.02
N GLN A 387 26.08 3.04 42.94
CA GLN A 387 25.20 4.12 42.51
C GLN A 387 24.96 4.15 40.97
N SER A 388 25.89 3.62 40.20
CA SER A 388 25.76 3.53 38.74
C SER A 388 24.85 2.37 38.28
N VAL A 389 24.70 1.36 39.12
CA VAL A 389 23.95 0.11 38.79
C VAL A 389 22.45 0.36 38.72
N LYS A 390 21.88 1.16 39.64
CA LYS A 390 20.42 1.41 39.70
C LYS A 390 19.89 2.11 38.43
N GLY A 391 20.56 3.14 37.95
CA GLY A 391 20.16 3.84 36.71
C GLY A 391 20.24 2.94 35.48
N ARG A 392 21.29 2.10 35.41
CA ARG A 392 21.45 1.14 34.30
C ARG A 392 20.41 0.04 34.35
N MET A 393 20.05 -0.47 35.51
CA MET A 393 18.97 -1.45 35.69
C MET A 393 17.63 -0.90 35.19
N GLY A 394 17.34 0.39 35.45
CA GLY A 394 16.13 1.03 34.91
C GLY A 394 16.08 1.03 33.38
N TYR A 395 17.17 1.39 32.71
CA TYR A 395 17.24 1.34 31.23
C TYR A 395 17.10 -0.07 30.68
N LEU A 396 17.78 -1.05 31.28
CA LEU A 396 17.68 -2.45 30.88
C LEU A 396 16.25 -2.98 31.09
N PHE A 397 15.64 -2.64 32.22
CA PHE A 397 14.25 -3.04 32.49
C PHE A 397 13.30 -2.51 31.41
N VAL A 398 13.36 -1.22 31.10
CA VAL A 398 12.54 -0.61 30.04
C VAL A 398 12.80 -1.27 28.69
N GLN A 399 14.08 -1.52 28.34
CA GLN A 399 14.45 -2.19 27.10
C GLN A 399 13.86 -3.61 27.04
N TYR A 400 13.96 -4.40 28.12
CA TYR A 400 13.39 -5.75 28.15
C TYR A 400 11.86 -5.74 28.04
N VAL A 401 11.19 -4.80 28.70
CA VAL A 401 9.72 -4.65 28.56
C VAL A 401 9.33 -4.44 27.10
N PHE A 402 9.97 -3.50 26.42
CA PHE A 402 9.69 -3.27 25.00
C PHE A 402 10.06 -4.46 24.10
N THR A 403 11.17 -5.12 24.37
CA THR A 403 11.58 -6.30 23.62
C THR A 403 10.57 -7.44 23.78
N PHE A 404 10.13 -7.72 25.01
CA PHE A 404 9.11 -8.74 25.27
C PHE A 404 7.78 -8.38 24.62
N LEU A 405 7.38 -7.11 24.64
CA LEU A 405 6.17 -6.64 23.95
C LEU A 405 6.24 -6.92 22.45
N LEU A 406 7.35 -6.61 21.80
CA LEU A 406 7.55 -6.92 20.37
C LEU A 406 7.52 -8.42 20.10
N VAL A 407 8.19 -9.23 20.92
CA VAL A 407 8.18 -10.71 20.77
C VAL A 407 6.77 -11.26 20.91
N ILE A 408 6.03 -10.83 21.94
CA ILE A 408 4.64 -11.27 22.16
C ILE A 408 3.77 -10.86 20.97
N MET A 409 3.88 -9.61 20.49
CA MET A 409 3.14 -9.12 19.35
C MET A 409 3.45 -9.93 18.07
N THR A 410 4.73 -10.22 17.83
CA THR A 410 5.16 -11.03 16.68
C THR A 410 4.62 -12.45 16.76
N CYS A 411 4.67 -13.09 17.94
CA CYS A 411 4.11 -14.43 18.15
C CYS A 411 2.59 -14.44 17.95
N TYR A 412 1.89 -13.40 18.45
CA TYR A 412 0.45 -13.27 18.26
C TYR A 412 0.07 -13.12 16.79
N LEU A 413 0.75 -12.22 16.06
CA LEU A 413 0.50 -12.02 14.63
C LEU A 413 0.79 -13.29 13.80
N ASN A 414 1.90 -14.00 14.09
CA ASN A 414 2.19 -15.28 13.45
C ASN A 414 1.10 -16.33 13.74
N LYS A 415 0.62 -16.40 14.97
CA LYS A 415 -0.47 -17.31 15.34
C LYS A 415 -1.77 -16.94 14.63
N GLN A 416 -2.09 -15.65 14.55
CA GLN A 416 -3.27 -15.16 13.82
C GLN A 416 -3.17 -15.48 12.33
N LEU A 417 -2.02 -15.23 11.71
CA LEU A 417 -1.79 -15.59 10.30
C LEU A 417 -1.90 -17.10 10.07
N SER A 418 -1.28 -17.90 10.95
CA SER A 418 -1.39 -19.36 10.89
C SER A 418 -2.83 -19.84 11.05
N LEU A 419 -3.61 -19.21 11.93
CA LEU A 419 -5.02 -19.51 12.10
C LEU A 419 -5.79 -19.20 10.80
N LEU A 420 -5.60 -18.01 10.23
CA LEU A 420 -6.27 -17.61 8.98
C LEU A 420 -5.93 -18.56 7.82
N LEU A 421 -4.66 -18.94 7.68
CA LEU A 421 -4.21 -19.81 6.58
C LEU A 421 -4.64 -21.27 6.75
N ASN A 422 -4.80 -21.74 7.99
CA ASN A 422 -5.10 -23.16 8.29
C ASN A 422 -6.56 -23.39 8.73
N THR A 423 -7.35 -22.32 8.90
CA THR A 423 -8.78 -22.49 9.20
C THR A 423 -9.50 -22.93 7.94
N SER A 424 -10.20 -24.06 8.04
CA SER A 424 -11.05 -24.52 6.93
C SER A 424 -12.15 -23.49 6.67
N PRO A 425 -12.35 -23.05 5.43
CA PRO A 425 -13.45 -22.14 5.08
C PRO A 425 -14.84 -22.76 5.24
N GLY A 426 -14.94 -24.01 5.68
CA GLY A 426 -16.20 -24.75 5.83
C GLY A 426 -16.69 -25.43 4.55
N PHE A 427 -15.93 -25.34 3.47
CA PHE A 427 -16.20 -25.99 2.21
C PHE A 427 -14.90 -26.49 1.55
N ARG A 428 -15.02 -27.39 0.59
CA ARG A 428 -13.88 -27.96 -0.16
C ARG A 428 -13.28 -26.91 -1.08
N THR A 429 -11.96 -26.70 -0.99
CA THR A 429 -11.17 -25.87 -1.90
C THR A 429 -10.17 -26.66 -2.74
N GLU A 430 -9.91 -27.91 -2.36
CA GLU A 430 -8.93 -28.76 -3.03
C GLU A 430 -9.46 -29.30 -4.36
N ASN A 431 -8.60 -29.28 -5.38
CA ASN A 431 -8.90 -29.77 -6.74
C ASN A 431 -10.07 -29.01 -7.42
N ILE A 432 -10.30 -27.77 -7.05
CA ILE A 432 -11.25 -26.87 -7.72
C ILE A 432 -10.48 -25.91 -8.60
N MET A 433 -10.86 -25.83 -9.87
CA MET A 433 -10.29 -24.90 -10.84
C MET A 433 -11.37 -23.92 -11.28
N ILE A 434 -11.05 -22.64 -11.24
CA ILE A 434 -11.92 -21.57 -11.77
C ILE A 434 -11.40 -21.22 -13.15
N ALA A 435 -12.27 -21.30 -14.15
CA ALA A 435 -11.98 -20.89 -15.52
C ALA A 435 -12.89 -19.73 -15.91
N GLN A 436 -12.29 -18.60 -16.28
CA GLN A 436 -13.04 -17.45 -16.77
C GLN A 436 -13.21 -17.53 -18.28
N LEU A 437 -14.44 -17.42 -18.75
CA LEU A 437 -14.79 -17.57 -20.16
C LEU A 437 -14.73 -16.22 -20.88
N GLY A 438 -13.61 -15.89 -21.51
CA GLY A 438 -13.36 -14.59 -22.15
C GLY A 438 -14.08 -14.33 -23.48
N LYS A 439 -14.61 -15.36 -24.17
CA LYS A 439 -15.14 -15.25 -25.54
C LYS A 439 -16.58 -15.75 -25.74
N ILE A 440 -17.44 -15.64 -24.74
CA ILE A 440 -18.85 -16.09 -24.89
C ILE A 440 -19.55 -15.35 -26.01
N TRP A 441 -19.28 -14.08 -26.17
CA TRP A 441 -19.92 -13.17 -27.14
C TRP A 441 -19.11 -12.93 -28.42
N SER A 442 -17.97 -13.59 -28.63
CA SER A 442 -17.19 -13.46 -29.86
C SER A 442 -17.86 -14.15 -31.04
N ASN A 443 -17.76 -13.55 -32.22
CA ASN A 443 -18.34 -14.05 -33.47
C ASN A 443 -19.85 -14.26 -33.42
N VAL A 444 -20.58 -13.34 -32.79
CA VAL A 444 -22.04 -13.37 -32.68
C VAL A 444 -22.65 -12.48 -33.74
N THR A 445 -23.59 -13.02 -34.53
CA THR A 445 -24.35 -12.21 -35.49
C THR A 445 -25.32 -11.26 -34.78
N PRO A 446 -25.74 -10.15 -35.41
CA PRO A 446 -26.73 -9.25 -34.81
C PRO A 446 -28.01 -9.97 -34.35
N GLU A 447 -28.53 -10.91 -35.15
CA GLU A 447 -29.71 -11.73 -34.82
C GLU A 447 -29.50 -12.62 -33.58
N GLN A 448 -28.28 -13.11 -33.40
CA GLN A 448 -27.92 -13.91 -32.21
C GLN A 448 -27.77 -13.05 -30.94
N LYS A 449 -27.39 -11.78 -31.08
CA LYS A 449 -27.35 -10.83 -29.95
C LYS A 449 -28.73 -10.48 -29.43
N GLU A 450 -29.75 -10.49 -30.28
CA GLU A 450 -31.14 -10.24 -29.90
C GLU A 450 -31.78 -11.40 -29.13
N ASN A 451 -31.18 -12.59 -29.17
CA ASN A 451 -31.66 -13.72 -28.39
C ASN A 451 -31.16 -13.67 -26.95
N PRO A 452 -32.01 -13.39 -25.96
CA PRO A 452 -31.60 -13.26 -24.56
C PRO A 452 -31.00 -14.53 -23.96
N PHE A 453 -31.28 -15.70 -24.55
CA PHE A 453 -30.77 -17.00 -24.09
C PHE A 453 -29.50 -17.46 -24.83
N PHE A 454 -29.00 -16.70 -25.79
CA PHE A 454 -27.88 -17.14 -26.62
C PHE A 454 -26.61 -17.42 -25.82
N GLY A 455 -26.26 -16.54 -24.89
CA GLY A 455 -25.11 -16.70 -24.01
C GLY A 455 -25.25 -17.93 -23.09
N LEU A 456 -26.40 -18.11 -22.51
CA LEU A 456 -26.72 -19.26 -21.64
C LEU A 456 -26.62 -20.58 -22.41
N ASN A 457 -27.14 -20.67 -23.64
CA ASN A 457 -27.03 -21.85 -24.48
C ASN A 457 -25.57 -22.19 -24.82
N ARG A 458 -24.73 -21.20 -25.09
CA ARG A 458 -23.30 -21.42 -25.34
C ARG A 458 -22.56 -21.95 -24.12
N ILE A 459 -22.87 -21.39 -22.94
CA ILE A 459 -22.32 -21.88 -21.67
C ILE A 459 -22.74 -23.32 -21.43
N GLN A 460 -24.00 -23.67 -21.63
CA GLN A 460 -24.50 -25.04 -21.46
C GLN A 460 -23.79 -26.04 -22.37
N VAL A 461 -23.66 -25.72 -23.66
CA VAL A 461 -22.91 -26.56 -24.61
C VAL A 461 -21.47 -26.77 -24.21
N LEU A 462 -20.82 -25.72 -23.71
CA LEU A 462 -19.45 -25.79 -23.23
C LEU A 462 -19.36 -26.66 -21.97
N MET A 463 -20.26 -26.47 -21.01
CA MET A 463 -20.32 -27.30 -19.81
C MET A 463 -20.53 -28.79 -20.11
N GLU A 464 -21.40 -29.11 -21.07
CA GLU A 464 -21.62 -30.52 -21.50
C GLU A 464 -20.36 -31.12 -22.10
N ARG A 465 -19.61 -30.38 -22.91
CA ARG A 465 -18.32 -30.81 -23.44
C ARG A 465 -17.27 -31.02 -22.36
N ILE A 466 -17.20 -30.15 -21.39
CA ILE A 466 -16.25 -30.27 -20.27
C ILE A 466 -16.65 -31.45 -19.38
N LYS A 467 -17.94 -31.70 -19.15
CA LYS A 467 -18.43 -32.89 -18.42
C LYS A 467 -18.01 -34.22 -19.06
N GLN A 468 -17.76 -34.25 -20.37
CA GLN A 468 -17.28 -35.46 -21.07
C GLN A 468 -15.79 -35.72 -20.80
N CYS A 469 -15.05 -34.79 -20.23
CA CYS A 469 -13.65 -35.00 -19.88
C CYS A 469 -13.54 -35.96 -18.68
N PRO A 470 -12.77 -37.05 -18.77
CA PRO A 470 -12.74 -38.08 -17.74
C PRO A 470 -12.12 -37.65 -16.41
N PHE A 471 -11.47 -36.47 -16.36
CA PHE A 471 -10.85 -35.90 -15.18
C PHE A 471 -11.71 -34.81 -14.52
N VAL A 472 -12.89 -34.49 -15.07
CA VAL A 472 -13.83 -33.52 -14.51
C VAL A 472 -14.96 -34.25 -13.79
N GLU A 473 -15.03 -34.12 -12.48
CA GLU A 473 -16.06 -34.72 -11.64
C GLU A 473 -17.35 -33.88 -11.61
N HIS A 474 -17.19 -32.59 -11.39
CA HIS A 474 -18.27 -31.60 -11.32
C HIS A 474 -17.92 -30.35 -12.10
N ILE A 475 -18.92 -29.64 -12.62
CA ILE A 475 -18.80 -28.34 -13.24
C ILE A 475 -19.98 -27.47 -12.83
N GLU A 476 -19.69 -26.23 -12.47
CA GLU A 476 -20.68 -25.25 -12.03
C GLU A 476 -20.36 -23.89 -12.65
N PRO A 477 -21.36 -23.17 -13.19
CA PRO A 477 -21.13 -21.84 -13.77
C PRO A 477 -20.93 -20.74 -12.75
N THR A 478 -21.09 -21.02 -11.46
CA THR A 478 -20.98 -20.05 -10.37
C THR A 478 -19.85 -20.41 -9.41
N SER A 479 -19.10 -19.43 -8.94
CA SER A 479 -18.01 -19.61 -8.00
C SER A 479 -18.31 -18.93 -6.65
N ILE A 480 -17.97 -19.63 -5.55
CA ILE A 480 -17.95 -19.04 -4.20
C ILE A 480 -16.91 -17.90 -4.07
N LEU A 481 -15.84 -17.98 -4.85
CA LEU A 481 -14.74 -17.00 -4.79
C LEU A 481 -15.04 -15.71 -5.57
N GLU A 482 -16.07 -15.72 -6.41
CA GLU A 482 -16.58 -14.55 -7.12
C GLU A 482 -18.03 -14.30 -6.70
N PRO A 483 -18.25 -13.67 -5.57
CA PRO A 483 -19.60 -13.39 -5.11
C PRO A 483 -20.28 -12.40 -6.06
N GLN A 484 -21.16 -12.87 -6.90
CA GLN A 484 -22.15 -12.04 -7.61
C GLN A 484 -23.28 -11.63 -6.67
N SER A 485 -22.96 -11.39 -5.41
CA SER A 485 -23.94 -11.17 -4.38
C SER A 485 -24.37 -9.71 -4.37
N GLN A 486 -25.63 -9.51 -4.56
CA GLN A 486 -26.25 -8.28 -4.06
C GLN A 486 -26.38 -8.42 -2.55
N GLN A 487 -25.73 -7.54 -1.82
CA GLN A 487 -25.97 -7.39 -0.40
C GLN A 487 -27.38 -6.84 -0.25
N GLN A 488 -28.25 -7.56 0.46
CA GLN A 488 -29.60 -7.14 0.75
C GLN A 488 -29.78 -6.99 2.24
N ILE A 489 -30.43 -5.92 2.65
CA ILE A 489 -30.79 -5.68 4.04
C ILE A 489 -32.19 -6.25 4.26
N TYR A 490 -32.29 -7.20 5.16
CA TYR A 490 -33.55 -7.77 5.59
C TYR A 490 -33.81 -7.42 7.05
N LEU A 491 -35.10 -7.24 7.39
CA LEU A 491 -35.54 -7.15 8.77
C LEU A 491 -35.79 -8.57 9.29
N ASN A 492 -35.18 -8.94 10.40
CA ASN A 492 -35.50 -10.19 11.07
C ASN A 492 -36.86 -10.07 11.79
N ASP A 493 -37.37 -11.16 12.36
CA ASP A 493 -38.64 -11.20 13.08
C ASP A 493 -38.69 -10.23 14.28
N ASP A 494 -37.56 -9.82 14.81
CA ASP A 494 -37.40 -8.83 15.89
C ASP A 494 -37.33 -7.38 15.36
N GLY A 495 -37.41 -7.15 14.06
CA GLY A 495 -37.32 -5.84 13.41
C GLY A 495 -35.89 -5.28 13.38
N LYS A 496 -34.87 -6.12 13.55
CA LYS A 496 -33.47 -5.72 13.40
C LYS A 496 -32.99 -5.93 11.95
N GLU A 497 -32.26 -4.98 11.45
CA GLU A 497 -31.60 -5.08 10.15
C GLU A 497 -30.54 -6.17 10.16
N CYS A 498 -30.63 -7.09 9.21
CA CYS A 498 -29.66 -8.15 8.96
C CYS A 498 -29.16 -8.04 7.53
N GLU A 499 -27.87 -7.95 7.37
CA GLU A 499 -27.20 -7.99 6.06
C GLU A 499 -27.12 -9.44 5.59
N LEU A 500 -27.72 -9.74 4.45
CA LEU A 500 -27.66 -11.05 3.82
C LEU A 500 -27.04 -10.93 2.43
N TYR A 501 -26.18 -11.89 2.10
CA TYR A 501 -25.62 -12.04 0.77
C TYR A 501 -26.43 -13.09 0.00
N GLN A 502 -26.98 -12.70 -1.13
CA GLN A 502 -27.75 -13.60 -1.98
C GLN A 502 -26.85 -14.23 -3.03
N TYR A 503 -26.84 -15.57 -3.11
CA TYR A 503 -26.13 -16.33 -4.11
C TYR A 503 -27.10 -17.16 -4.94
N TRP A 504 -26.83 -17.22 -6.24
CA TRP A 504 -27.48 -18.15 -7.13
C TRP A 504 -26.64 -19.42 -7.19
N ALA A 505 -27.17 -20.53 -6.73
CA ALA A 505 -26.45 -21.80 -6.67
C ALA A 505 -27.36 -22.95 -7.09
N SER A 506 -26.79 -23.88 -7.87
CA SER A 506 -27.46 -25.14 -8.22
C SER A 506 -27.27 -26.19 -7.11
N PRO A 507 -28.04 -27.30 -7.11
CA PRO A 507 -27.78 -28.43 -6.24
C PRO A 507 -26.37 -29.02 -6.41
N GLU A 508 -25.81 -28.96 -7.62
CA GLU A 508 -24.44 -29.44 -7.93
C GLU A 508 -23.37 -28.58 -7.27
N PHE A 509 -23.60 -27.28 -7.10
CA PHE A 509 -22.74 -26.37 -6.36
C PHE A 509 -22.45 -26.89 -4.95
N PHE A 510 -23.49 -27.28 -4.20
CA PHE A 510 -23.34 -27.79 -2.84
C PHE A 510 -22.58 -29.11 -2.80
N LYS A 511 -22.77 -29.98 -3.82
CA LYS A 511 -22.02 -31.24 -3.95
C LYS A 511 -20.55 -30.99 -4.27
N MET A 512 -20.26 -30.09 -5.21
CA MET A 512 -18.90 -29.76 -5.65
C MET A 512 -18.07 -29.19 -4.49
N TYR A 513 -18.64 -28.24 -3.76
CA TYR A 513 -17.98 -27.62 -2.61
C TYR A 513 -18.10 -28.43 -1.33
N ARG A 514 -18.87 -29.53 -1.31
CA ARG A 514 -19.16 -30.38 -0.13
C ARG A 514 -19.62 -29.56 1.07
N ILE A 515 -20.56 -28.64 0.84
CA ILE A 515 -21.13 -27.81 1.90
C ILE A 515 -22.07 -28.67 2.74
N PRO A 516 -21.83 -28.85 4.05
CA PRO A 516 -22.69 -29.68 4.91
C PRO A 516 -24.01 -28.97 5.19
N PHE A 517 -25.11 -29.70 5.08
CA PHE A 517 -26.41 -29.24 5.54
C PHE A 517 -26.55 -29.52 7.04
N ILE A 518 -26.91 -28.52 7.81
CA ILE A 518 -27.19 -28.66 9.26
C ILE A 518 -28.65 -29.13 9.42
N GLU A 519 -29.56 -28.57 8.64
CA GLU A 519 -30.99 -28.94 8.60
C GLU A 519 -31.53 -28.83 7.18
N GLY A 520 -32.56 -29.57 6.86
CA GLY A 520 -33.21 -29.57 5.55
C GLY A 520 -32.62 -30.55 4.54
N LYS A 521 -33.05 -30.42 3.28
CA LYS A 521 -32.56 -31.23 2.15
C LYS A 521 -32.21 -30.31 0.99
N LEU A 522 -31.29 -30.78 0.16
CA LEU A 522 -31.01 -30.14 -1.14
C LEU A 522 -32.30 -29.98 -1.93
N PRO A 523 -32.61 -28.81 -2.48
CA PRO A 523 -33.69 -28.66 -3.45
C PRO A 523 -33.42 -29.60 -4.62
N GLN A 524 -34.48 -30.29 -5.10
CA GLN A 524 -34.40 -31.24 -6.23
C GLN A 524 -34.33 -30.51 -7.55
#